data_f3ef4305450883149b3093e8a3a57518
#
_entry.id   f3ef4305450883149b3093e8a3a57518
#
_cell.length_a   1.000
_cell.length_b   1.000
_cell.length_c   1.000
_cell.angle_alpha   90.00
_cell.angle_beta   90.00
_cell.angle_gamma   90.00
#
_symmetry.space_group_name_H-M   'P 1'
#
loop_
_entity.id
_entity.type
_entity.pdbx_description
1 polymer ?
#
loop_
_entity_poly.entity_id
_entity_poly.type
_entity_poly.pdbx_seq_one_letter_code
_entity_poly.pdbx_strand_id
1 'polypeptide(L)'
;MTVTDRARGRSTTLTPASLYRYDYSTDGSGKRSRFLKGVAALDPDGLVLLDLPGDWHPPHLRDFAAKARLPLRDGRDDSSARARRILAARAPGWERIRGIPAPRTGRWNLALGVCAGITGLALMVYLGAAGMWGAWRGFSTFGHFLTDLIHAKWLMVAFSPALLVVRPVLGGIHRWQEKRGLVVGPPGGPYLRMKSSRRLSVYRPSGVITEVPVEPGSSLLRYRHDDLCGVFLLDPAGNPLLHLPGRWPPASLHRFTERHGLGLAMHRISREEYLTLTTHSPQACP
;
A
#
# COMPACT_ATOMS: atom_id res chain seq x y z
N MET A 1 0.14 -27.44 9.17
CA MET A 1 1.19 -26.44 9.45
C MET A 1 0.65 -25.43 10.44
N THR A 2 1.32 -25.21 11.56
CA THR A 2 0.90 -24.17 12.54
C THR A 2 1.86 -23.01 12.47
N VAL A 3 1.32 -21.82 12.28
CA VAL A 3 2.07 -20.57 12.23
C VAL A 3 1.68 -19.69 13.41
N THR A 4 2.67 -19.24 14.17
CA THR A 4 2.44 -18.39 15.33
C THR A 4 2.93 -16.97 15.03
N ASP A 5 2.02 -16.01 15.05
CA ASP A 5 2.34 -14.59 15.04
C ASP A 5 2.79 -14.18 16.45
N ARG A 6 4.09 -14.16 16.67
CA ARG A 6 4.65 -13.78 17.97
C ARG A 6 4.31 -12.35 18.39
N ALA A 7 4.06 -11.47 17.43
CA ALA A 7 3.73 -10.08 17.72
C ALA A 7 2.29 -9.90 18.25
N ARG A 8 1.40 -10.81 17.88
CA ARG A 8 -0.02 -10.77 18.28
C ARG A 8 -0.44 -11.91 19.21
N GLY A 9 0.45 -12.88 19.45
CA GLY A 9 0.15 -14.08 20.25
C GLY A 9 -0.90 -14.99 19.61
N ARG A 10 -1.13 -14.89 18.30
CA ARG A 10 -2.11 -15.70 17.58
C ARG A 10 -1.42 -16.84 16.86
N SER A 11 -2.00 -18.04 16.95
CA SER A 11 -1.58 -19.18 16.18
C SER A 11 -2.69 -19.59 15.23
N THR A 12 -2.33 -19.78 13.97
CA THR A 12 -3.25 -20.24 12.92
C THR A 12 -2.75 -21.57 12.40
N THR A 13 -3.65 -22.55 12.35
CA THR A 13 -3.36 -23.87 11.76
C THR A 13 -3.94 -23.93 10.36
N LEU A 14 -3.10 -24.25 9.40
CA LEU A 14 -3.41 -24.29 7.97
C LEU A 14 -2.97 -25.63 7.37
N THR A 15 -3.62 -26.03 6.29
CA THR A 15 -3.28 -27.21 5.48
C THR A 15 -2.88 -26.74 4.07
N PRO A 16 -1.67 -26.17 3.91
CA PRO A 16 -1.21 -25.74 2.60
C PRO A 16 -0.89 -26.95 1.71
N ALA A 17 -1.09 -26.81 0.41
CA ALA A 17 -0.66 -27.77 -0.60
C ALA A 17 0.76 -27.48 -1.07
N SER A 18 1.21 -26.23 -1.03
CA SER A 18 2.57 -25.85 -1.44
C SER A 18 3.02 -24.55 -0.76
N LEU A 19 4.32 -24.28 -0.85
CA LEU A 19 4.94 -23.02 -0.43
C LEU A 19 5.48 -22.29 -1.65
N TYR A 20 5.28 -20.98 -1.69
CA TYR A 20 5.79 -20.11 -2.74
C TYR A 20 6.72 -19.07 -2.10
N ARG A 21 8.00 -19.12 -2.44
CA ARG A 21 8.98 -18.10 -2.05
C ARG A 21 9.01 -17.01 -3.10
N TYR A 22 8.84 -15.77 -2.71
CA TYR A 22 8.87 -14.63 -3.63
C TYR A 22 9.97 -13.62 -3.24
N ASP A 23 10.56 -13.01 -4.26
CA ASP A 23 11.52 -11.92 -4.14
C ASP A 23 11.39 -11.05 -5.39
N TYR A 24 10.66 -9.96 -5.30
CA TYR A 24 10.44 -9.09 -6.44
C TYR A 24 10.56 -7.61 -6.08
N SER A 25 11.00 -6.79 -7.03
CA SER A 25 11.02 -5.35 -6.87
C SER A 25 9.69 -4.73 -7.28
N THR A 26 9.25 -3.74 -6.52
CA THR A 26 8.18 -2.86 -6.98
C THR A 26 8.81 -1.75 -7.81
N ASP A 27 8.65 -1.81 -9.12
CA ASP A 27 9.06 -0.74 -10.03
C ASP A 27 8.18 0.49 -9.77
N GLY A 28 8.58 1.29 -8.82
CA GLY A 28 8.04 2.62 -8.65
C GLY A 28 8.81 3.56 -9.57
N SER A 29 8.12 4.36 -10.40
CA SER A 29 8.70 5.42 -11.22
C SER A 29 9.31 6.56 -10.39
N GLY A 30 9.85 6.27 -9.25
CA GLY A 30 10.46 7.21 -8.32
C GLY A 30 11.48 6.51 -7.44
N LYS A 31 12.54 7.19 -7.19
CA LYS A 31 13.80 7.00 -6.45
C LYS A 31 13.99 5.88 -5.40
N ARG A 32 13.03 4.97 -5.17
CA ARG A 32 13.19 3.81 -4.25
C ARG A 32 12.38 2.62 -4.74
N SER A 33 12.99 1.74 -5.52
CA SER A 33 12.46 0.39 -5.68
C SER A 33 12.46 -0.30 -4.31
N ARG A 34 11.34 -0.87 -3.90
CA ARG A 34 11.27 -1.69 -2.68
C ARG A 34 11.28 -3.15 -3.10
N PHE A 35 12.26 -3.88 -2.60
CA PHE A 35 12.25 -5.32 -2.68
C PHE A 35 11.24 -5.87 -1.68
N LEU A 36 10.32 -6.68 -2.18
CA LEU A 36 9.36 -7.41 -1.36
C LEU A 36 9.76 -8.88 -1.39
N LYS A 37 10.10 -9.39 -0.22
CA LYS A 37 10.52 -10.78 -0.01
C LYS A 37 9.57 -11.47 0.96
N GLY A 38 9.38 -12.76 0.77
CA GLY A 38 8.56 -13.53 1.69
C GLY A 38 8.30 -14.95 1.22
N VAL A 39 7.42 -15.62 1.96
CA VAL A 39 6.91 -16.95 1.65
C VAL A 39 5.39 -16.91 1.77
N ALA A 40 4.70 -17.41 0.77
CA ALA A 40 3.26 -17.62 0.79
C ALA A 40 2.94 -19.12 0.89
N ALA A 41 1.99 -19.47 1.72
CA ALA A 41 1.40 -20.80 1.77
C ALA A 41 0.19 -20.81 0.83
N LEU A 42 0.18 -21.76 -0.12
CA LEU A 42 -0.84 -21.87 -1.15
C LEU A 42 -1.73 -23.08 -0.91
N ASP A 43 -3.00 -22.96 -1.27
CA ASP A 43 -3.94 -24.06 -1.35
C ASP A 43 -3.71 -24.92 -2.63
N PRO A 44 -4.47 -26.02 -2.84
CA PRO A 44 -4.34 -26.83 -4.05
C PRO A 44 -4.61 -26.10 -5.36
N ASP A 45 -5.43 -25.04 -5.34
CA ASP A 45 -5.74 -24.22 -6.50
C ASP A 45 -4.72 -23.09 -6.73
N GLY A 46 -3.70 -23.00 -5.87
CA GLY A 46 -2.67 -21.94 -5.94
C GLY A 46 -3.08 -20.61 -5.33
N LEU A 47 -4.19 -20.57 -4.58
CA LEU A 47 -4.62 -19.38 -3.86
C LEU A 47 -3.85 -19.22 -2.54
N VAL A 48 -3.55 -17.99 -2.16
CA VAL A 48 -2.79 -17.68 -0.95
C VAL A 48 -3.65 -17.86 0.31
N LEU A 49 -3.28 -18.82 1.14
CA LEU A 49 -3.84 -19.04 2.49
C LEU A 49 -3.18 -18.13 3.53
N LEU A 50 -1.87 -17.92 3.39
CA LEU A 50 -1.09 -17.14 4.34
C LEU A 50 0.08 -16.46 3.64
N ASP A 51 0.29 -15.18 3.93
CA ASP A 51 1.43 -14.41 3.47
C ASP A 51 2.37 -14.09 4.64
N LEU A 52 3.61 -14.53 4.52
CA LEU A 52 4.70 -14.39 5.50
C LEU A 52 5.80 -13.49 4.95
N PRO A 53 5.62 -12.16 4.95
CA PRO A 53 6.64 -11.26 4.47
C PRO A 53 7.88 -11.28 5.35
N GLY A 54 9.06 -11.26 4.74
CA GLY A 54 10.34 -11.25 5.43
C GLY A 54 11.44 -11.92 4.63
N ASP A 55 12.66 -11.84 5.13
CA ASP A 55 13.81 -12.51 4.52
C ASP A 55 13.99 -13.90 5.14
N TRP A 56 13.59 -14.92 4.38
CA TRP A 56 13.61 -16.31 4.81
C TRP A 56 14.89 -16.98 4.33
N HIS A 57 15.66 -17.52 5.26
CA HIS A 57 16.92 -18.23 4.97
C HIS A 57 16.66 -19.48 4.12
N PRO A 58 17.22 -19.57 2.88
CA PRO A 58 16.83 -20.60 1.92
C PRO A 58 17.04 -22.04 2.38
N PRO A 59 18.16 -22.40 3.04
CA PRO A 59 18.36 -23.74 3.58
C PRO A 59 17.28 -24.13 4.58
N HIS A 60 17.00 -23.30 5.59
CA HIS A 60 16.00 -23.58 6.60
C HIS A 60 14.60 -23.75 6.02
N LEU A 61 14.27 -22.95 5.00
CA LEU A 61 12.97 -23.06 4.32
C LEU A 61 12.86 -24.37 3.54
N ARG A 62 13.93 -24.81 2.87
CA ARG A 62 13.98 -26.10 2.18
C ARG A 62 13.87 -27.27 3.14
N ASP A 63 14.59 -27.24 4.24
CA ASP A 63 14.53 -28.26 5.28
C ASP A 63 13.14 -28.35 5.91
N PHE A 64 12.52 -27.20 6.17
CA PHE A 64 11.14 -27.15 6.65
C PHE A 64 10.16 -27.75 5.64
N ALA A 65 10.25 -27.35 4.38
CA ALA A 65 9.38 -27.82 3.30
C ALA A 65 9.53 -29.35 3.12
N ALA A 66 10.76 -29.87 3.15
CA ALA A 66 11.05 -31.29 3.06
C ALA A 66 10.45 -32.07 4.24
N LYS A 67 10.66 -31.61 5.49
CA LYS A 67 10.08 -32.21 6.69
C LYS A 67 8.54 -32.19 6.68
N ALA A 68 7.96 -31.12 6.18
CA ALA A 68 6.51 -30.95 6.07
C ALA A 68 5.93 -31.66 4.83
N ARG A 69 6.77 -32.23 3.96
CA ARG A 69 6.38 -32.82 2.67
C ARG A 69 5.60 -31.86 1.78
N LEU A 70 5.97 -30.56 1.83
CA LEU A 70 5.34 -29.52 1.04
C LEU A 70 6.23 -29.16 -0.16
N PRO A 71 5.72 -29.17 -1.39
CA PRO A 71 6.45 -28.63 -2.53
C PRO A 71 6.82 -27.16 -2.28
N LEU A 72 8.09 -26.82 -2.47
CA LEU A 72 8.57 -25.45 -2.40
C LEU A 72 8.86 -24.95 -3.81
N ARG A 73 8.08 -23.97 -4.24
CA ARG A 73 8.30 -23.24 -5.48
C ARG A 73 9.14 -22.00 -5.19
N ASP A 74 10.28 -21.88 -5.86
CA ASP A 74 11.12 -20.69 -5.79
C ASP A 74 10.71 -19.71 -6.92
N GLY A 75 10.09 -18.62 -6.54
CA GLY A 75 9.60 -17.59 -7.47
C GLY A 75 10.55 -16.40 -7.61
N ARG A 76 11.84 -16.54 -7.24
CA ARG A 76 12.82 -15.45 -7.40
C ARG A 76 13.06 -15.09 -8.86
N ASP A 77 12.94 -16.05 -9.75
CA ASP A 77 13.08 -15.87 -11.20
C ASP A 77 11.75 -15.49 -11.88
N ASP A 78 10.66 -15.49 -11.12
CA ASP A 78 9.36 -15.03 -11.63
C ASP A 78 9.36 -13.51 -11.86
N SER A 79 8.68 -13.05 -12.91
CA SER A 79 8.50 -11.61 -13.13
C SER A 79 7.73 -10.98 -11.97
N SER A 80 8.00 -9.70 -11.69
CA SER A 80 7.27 -8.94 -10.65
C SER A 80 5.75 -8.96 -10.87
N ALA A 81 5.30 -9.00 -12.12
CA ALA A 81 3.88 -9.11 -12.47
C ALA A 81 3.30 -10.45 -12.05
N ARG A 82 4.03 -11.56 -12.31
CA ARG A 82 3.62 -12.91 -11.93
C ARG A 82 3.56 -13.08 -10.41
N ALA A 83 4.60 -12.63 -9.70
CA ALA A 83 4.61 -12.68 -8.24
C ALA A 83 3.44 -11.91 -7.64
N ARG A 84 3.17 -10.69 -8.14
CA ARG A 84 2.01 -9.89 -7.71
C ARG A 84 0.69 -10.59 -7.97
N ARG A 85 0.53 -11.24 -9.13
CA ARG A 85 -0.68 -11.99 -9.48
C ARG A 85 -0.92 -13.11 -8.48
N ILE A 86 0.09 -13.96 -8.20
CA ILE A 86 -0.02 -15.04 -7.24
C ILE A 86 -0.41 -14.49 -5.86
N LEU A 87 0.26 -13.45 -5.38
CA LEU A 87 0.00 -12.87 -4.06
C LEU A 87 -1.35 -12.13 -3.95
N ALA A 88 -1.94 -11.72 -5.06
CA ALA A 88 -3.27 -11.11 -5.07
C ALA A 88 -4.41 -12.15 -5.07
N ALA A 89 -4.15 -13.36 -5.56
CA ALA A 89 -5.11 -14.46 -5.59
C ALA A 89 -5.18 -15.11 -4.20
N ARG A 90 -6.18 -14.75 -3.41
CA ARG A 90 -6.32 -15.13 -2.00
C ARG A 90 -7.38 -16.19 -1.82
N ALA A 91 -7.14 -17.14 -0.92
CA ALA A 91 -8.16 -18.12 -0.50
C ALA A 91 -9.08 -17.49 0.56
N PRO A 92 -10.34 -17.95 0.69
CA PRO A 92 -11.18 -17.64 1.86
C PRO A 92 -10.45 -17.99 3.15
N GLY A 93 -10.60 -17.14 4.17
CA GLY A 93 -9.84 -17.26 5.41
C GLY A 93 -8.38 -16.83 5.32
N TRP A 94 -7.99 -16.17 4.22
CA TRP A 94 -6.63 -15.66 4.04
C TRP A 94 -6.18 -14.77 5.19
N GLU A 95 -4.97 -15.04 5.67
CA GLU A 95 -4.33 -14.21 6.69
C GLU A 95 -2.99 -13.65 6.19
N ARG A 96 -2.68 -12.44 6.61
CA ARG A 96 -1.37 -11.84 6.46
C ARG A 96 -0.73 -11.66 7.83
N ILE A 97 0.35 -12.38 8.07
CA ILE A 97 1.19 -12.11 9.22
C ILE A 97 2.04 -10.91 8.87
N ARG A 98 1.76 -9.80 9.51
CA ARG A 98 2.65 -8.65 9.47
C ARG A 98 3.90 -9.07 10.21
N GLY A 99 5.01 -9.26 9.51
CA GLY A 99 6.30 -9.60 10.11
C GLY A 99 6.60 -8.80 11.38
N ILE A 100 7.68 -9.06 12.08
CA ILE A 100 8.05 -8.38 13.34
C ILE A 100 7.72 -6.89 13.19
N PRO A 101 6.74 -6.35 13.95
CA PRO A 101 6.42 -4.95 13.84
C PRO A 101 7.70 -4.19 14.14
N ALA A 102 8.08 -3.27 13.26
CA ALA A 102 9.10 -2.29 13.58
C ALA A 102 8.80 -1.78 15.00
N PRO A 103 9.78 -1.71 15.88
CA PRO A 103 9.57 -1.33 17.26
C PRO A 103 8.67 -0.11 17.25
N ARG A 104 7.50 -0.22 17.89
CA ARG A 104 6.59 0.92 18.03
C ARG A 104 7.45 2.01 18.61
N THR A 105 7.74 3.03 17.83
CA THR A 105 8.28 4.26 18.36
C THR A 105 7.36 4.61 19.52
N GLY A 106 7.88 4.40 20.73
CA GLY A 106 7.03 4.36 21.91
C GLY A 106 6.25 5.68 21.99
N ARG A 107 5.13 5.70 22.69
CA ARG A 107 4.37 6.92 23.00
C ARG A 107 5.28 8.08 23.43
N TRP A 108 6.43 7.76 24.02
CA TRP A 108 7.50 8.69 24.36
C TRP A 108 8.12 9.40 23.15
N ASN A 109 8.37 8.71 22.04
CA ASN A 109 8.91 9.36 20.84
C ASN A 109 7.87 10.28 20.16
N LEU A 110 6.59 9.93 20.28
CA LEU A 110 5.51 10.81 19.82
C LEU A 110 5.36 12.02 20.75
N ALA A 111 5.41 11.81 22.07
CA ALA A 111 5.39 12.88 23.06
C ALA A 111 6.62 13.80 22.92
N LEU A 112 7.82 13.24 22.78
CA LEU A 112 9.05 13.99 22.51
C LEU A 112 8.97 14.77 21.19
N GLY A 113 8.41 14.17 20.13
CA GLY A 113 8.20 14.86 18.85
C GLY A 113 7.20 16.02 18.94
N VAL A 114 6.13 15.85 19.73
CA VAL A 114 5.14 16.91 19.99
C VAL A 114 5.76 18.01 20.84
N CYS A 115 6.46 17.67 21.93
CA CYS A 115 7.15 18.67 22.78
C CYS A 115 8.21 19.43 21.99
N ALA A 116 9.05 18.74 21.21
CA ALA A 116 10.06 19.37 20.36
C ALA A 116 9.40 20.29 19.30
N GLY A 117 8.26 19.86 18.74
CA GLY A 117 7.49 20.65 17.79
C GLY A 117 6.93 21.95 18.40
N ILE A 118 6.34 21.86 19.60
CA ILE A 118 5.81 23.02 20.32
C ILE A 118 6.96 23.96 20.73
N THR A 119 8.06 23.41 21.25
CA THR A 119 9.22 24.22 21.62
C THR A 119 9.85 24.89 20.40
N GLY A 120 9.95 24.20 19.26
CA GLY A 120 10.44 24.77 18.01
C GLY A 120 9.56 25.89 17.48
N LEU A 121 8.22 25.73 17.57
CA LEU A 121 7.26 26.77 17.18
C LEU A 121 7.36 27.98 18.09
N ALA A 122 7.40 27.77 19.40
CA ALA A 122 7.56 28.85 20.39
C ALA A 122 8.89 29.62 20.18
N LEU A 123 9.97 28.89 19.91
CA LEU A 123 11.26 29.48 19.58
C LEU A 123 11.23 30.28 18.27
N MET A 124 10.54 29.78 17.24
CA MET A 124 10.36 30.51 15.97
C MET A 124 9.57 31.81 16.17
N VAL A 125 8.48 31.74 16.94
CA VAL A 125 7.68 32.91 17.25
C VAL A 125 8.51 33.94 18.06
N TYR A 126 9.26 33.48 19.05
CA TYR A 126 10.15 34.32 19.85
C TYR A 126 11.25 34.92 19.00
N LEU A 127 11.94 34.18 18.18
CA LEU A 127 13.00 34.66 17.30
C LEU A 127 12.45 35.58 16.20
N GLY A 128 11.24 35.32 15.69
CA GLY A 128 10.53 36.19 14.77
C GLY A 128 10.17 37.54 15.41
N ALA A 129 9.65 37.53 16.62
CA ALA A 129 9.36 38.74 17.40
C ALA A 129 10.64 39.49 17.76
N ALA A 130 11.68 38.78 18.27
CA ALA A 130 12.98 39.37 18.59
C ALA A 130 13.70 39.89 17.33
N GLY A 131 13.61 39.17 16.21
CA GLY A 131 14.16 39.57 14.92
C GLY A 131 13.48 40.85 14.34
N MET A 132 12.16 40.93 14.47
CA MET A 132 11.46 42.18 14.09
C MET A 132 11.93 43.39 14.91
N TRP A 133 12.22 43.19 16.18
CA TRP A 133 12.77 44.29 17.02
C TRP A 133 14.25 44.58 16.69
N GLY A 134 15.03 43.56 16.32
CA GLY A 134 16.44 43.69 15.93
C GLY A 134 16.65 44.20 14.50
N ALA A 135 15.74 43.92 13.57
CA ALA A 135 15.81 44.34 12.18
C ALA A 135 15.72 45.88 12.00
N TRP A 136 15.15 46.58 12.97
CA TRP A 136 15.19 48.01 13.02
C TRP A 136 16.58 48.59 13.37
N ARG A 137 17.50 47.78 13.89
CA ARG A 137 18.85 48.22 14.32
C ARG A 137 20.02 47.67 13.53
N GLY A 138 19.83 46.77 12.57
CA GLY A 138 20.96 46.25 11.79
C GLY A 138 20.63 45.22 10.75
N PHE A 139 20.31 45.64 9.54
CA PHE A 139 20.00 44.80 8.39
C PHE A 139 21.17 43.85 7.97
N SER A 140 22.40 44.13 8.36
CA SER A 140 23.59 43.32 8.01
C SER A 140 23.76 42.06 8.85
N THR A 141 23.33 42.05 10.10
CA THR A 141 23.49 40.93 11.03
C THR A 141 22.45 39.83 10.76
N PHE A 142 21.30 40.17 10.18
CA PHE A 142 20.24 39.20 9.87
C PHE A 142 20.58 38.30 8.70
N GLY A 143 21.32 38.78 7.72
CA GLY A 143 21.77 37.98 6.57
C GLY A 143 22.72 36.82 6.98
N HIS A 144 23.64 37.07 7.87
CA HIS A 144 24.56 36.07 8.41
C HIS A 144 23.82 35.03 9.30
N PHE A 145 22.88 35.49 10.13
CA PHE A 145 22.08 34.61 10.97
C PHE A 145 21.20 33.67 10.16
N LEU A 146 20.58 34.14 9.06
CA LEU A 146 19.81 33.27 8.14
C LEU A 146 20.68 32.25 7.43
N THR A 147 21.89 32.60 7.04
CA THR A 147 22.83 31.68 6.38
C THR A 147 23.27 30.56 7.35
N ASP A 148 23.55 30.89 8.59
CA ASP A 148 23.89 29.94 9.63
C ASP A 148 22.69 29.05 10.04
N LEU A 149 21.47 29.59 10.01
CA LEU A 149 20.24 28.85 10.27
C LEU A 149 19.94 27.84 9.15
N ILE A 150 20.24 28.18 7.89
CA ILE A 150 20.07 27.30 6.73
C ILE A 150 21.05 26.11 6.79
N HIS A 151 22.25 26.32 7.29
CA HIS A 151 23.25 25.26 7.51
C HIS A 151 23.01 24.45 8.79
N ALA A 152 22.22 24.94 9.72
CA ALA A 152 21.94 24.23 10.96
C ALA A 152 20.85 23.16 10.73
N LYS A 153 21.15 21.92 11.15
CA LYS A 153 20.19 20.80 11.19
C LYS A 153 18.88 21.09 11.96
N TRP A 154 18.79 22.23 12.62
CA TRP A 154 17.66 22.77 13.35
C TRP A 154 16.44 23.11 12.48
N LEU A 155 16.65 23.39 11.18
CA LEU A 155 15.54 23.59 10.25
C LEU A 155 14.63 22.35 10.15
N MET A 156 15.19 21.13 10.23
CA MET A 156 14.39 19.91 10.25
C MET A 156 13.52 19.78 11.50
N VAL A 157 13.99 20.27 12.64
CA VAL A 157 13.24 20.27 13.91
C VAL A 157 12.16 21.34 13.88
N ALA A 158 12.44 22.52 13.32
CA ALA A 158 11.49 23.62 13.19
C ALA A 158 10.34 23.32 12.21
N PHE A 159 10.58 22.54 11.15
CA PHE A 159 9.54 22.07 10.23
C PHE A 159 8.76 20.84 10.72
N SER A 160 9.14 20.23 11.84
CA SER A 160 8.43 19.09 12.44
C SER A 160 6.93 19.38 12.71
N PRO A 161 6.51 20.54 13.22
CA PRO A 161 5.08 20.86 13.38
C PRO A 161 4.32 20.93 12.05
N ALA A 162 4.98 21.35 10.97
CA ALA A 162 4.35 21.38 9.64
C ALA A 162 3.93 19.97 9.19
N LEU A 163 4.67 18.92 9.56
CA LEU A 163 4.30 17.55 9.26
C LEU A 163 3.04 17.07 10.00
N LEU A 164 2.75 17.64 11.18
CA LEU A 164 1.51 17.35 11.92
C LEU A 164 0.28 17.94 11.23
N VAL A 165 0.44 19.09 10.56
CA VAL A 165 -0.65 19.74 9.81
C VAL A 165 -0.78 19.16 8.39
N VAL A 166 0.31 18.78 7.76
CA VAL A 166 0.30 18.23 6.39
C VAL A 166 -0.51 16.93 6.30
N ARG A 167 -0.41 16.01 7.27
CA ARG A 167 -1.16 14.76 7.26
C ARG A 167 -2.68 14.94 7.25
N PRO A 168 -3.31 15.71 8.15
CA PRO A 168 -4.76 15.93 8.12
C PRO A 168 -5.20 16.73 6.89
N VAL A 169 -4.39 17.66 6.39
CA VAL A 169 -4.69 18.41 5.15
C VAL A 169 -4.68 17.48 3.94
N LEU A 170 -3.65 16.65 3.78
CA LEU A 170 -3.60 15.65 2.71
C LEU A 170 -4.75 14.65 2.80
N GLY A 171 -5.13 14.22 4.01
CA GLY A 171 -6.29 13.38 4.24
C GLY A 171 -7.60 14.08 3.85
N GLY A 172 -7.71 15.38 4.11
CA GLY A 172 -8.84 16.23 3.71
C GLY A 172 -8.96 16.35 2.19
N ILE A 173 -7.85 16.61 1.51
CA ILE A 173 -7.78 16.69 0.04
C ILE A 173 -8.18 15.35 -0.58
N HIS A 174 -7.68 14.23 -0.04
CA HIS A 174 -8.03 12.90 -0.55
C HIS A 174 -9.53 12.60 -0.42
N ARG A 175 -10.13 12.88 0.74
CA ARG A 175 -11.58 12.73 0.97
C ARG A 175 -12.41 13.62 0.04
N TRP A 176 -11.96 14.83 -0.22
CA TRP A 176 -12.62 15.75 -1.14
C TRP A 176 -12.54 15.23 -2.59
N GLN A 177 -11.39 14.70 -3.03
CA GLN A 177 -11.22 14.07 -4.33
C GLN A 177 -12.09 12.81 -4.47
N GLU A 178 -12.20 12.00 -3.42
CA GLU A 178 -13.07 10.82 -3.38
C GLU A 178 -14.55 11.19 -3.49
N LYS A 179 -14.99 12.24 -2.76
CA LYS A 179 -16.36 12.75 -2.85
C LYS A 179 -16.71 13.24 -4.26
N ARG A 180 -15.74 13.74 -5.00
CA ARG A 180 -15.89 14.18 -6.40
C ARG A 180 -15.71 13.05 -7.43
N GLY A 181 -15.47 11.81 -7.02
CA GLY A 181 -15.22 10.69 -7.92
C GLY A 181 -13.92 10.79 -8.73
N LEU A 182 -12.96 11.61 -8.29
CA LEU A 182 -11.66 11.73 -8.95
C LEU A 182 -10.73 10.57 -8.59
N VAL A 183 -10.91 10.04 -7.40
CA VAL A 183 -10.16 8.89 -6.87
C VAL A 183 -11.10 7.96 -6.14
N VAL A 184 -10.77 6.67 -6.12
CA VAL A 184 -11.48 5.65 -5.33
C VAL A 184 -10.50 4.66 -4.75
N GLY A 185 -10.68 4.28 -3.49
CA GLY A 185 -9.85 3.29 -2.83
C GLY A 185 -10.32 2.93 -1.43
N PRO A 186 -9.88 1.78 -0.88
CA PRO A 186 -10.10 1.44 0.50
C PRO A 186 -9.28 2.35 1.43
N PRO A 187 -9.78 2.68 2.62
CA PRO A 187 -9.06 3.50 3.59
C PRO A 187 -7.67 2.92 3.90
N GLY A 188 -6.61 3.73 3.68
CA GLY A 188 -5.23 3.32 3.92
C GLY A 188 -4.66 2.30 2.93
N GLY A 189 -5.42 1.91 1.91
CA GLY A 189 -5.03 0.99 0.85
C GLY A 189 -4.62 1.70 -0.45
N PRO A 190 -4.45 0.92 -1.52
CA PRO A 190 -4.24 1.47 -2.85
C PRO A 190 -5.49 2.21 -3.33
N TYR A 191 -5.30 3.24 -4.14
CA TYR A 191 -6.42 3.96 -4.75
C TYR A 191 -6.25 4.08 -6.26
N LEU A 192 -7.38 4.17 -6.94
CA LEU A 192 -7.46 4.34 -8.38
C LEU A 192 -7.63 5.82 -8.72
N ARG A 193 -6.98 6.22 -9.79
CA ARG A 193 -7.14 7.54 -10.40
C ARG A 193 -7.14 7.40 -11.91
N MET A 194 -8.09 8.01 -12.57
CA MET A 194 -8.09 8.11 -14.04
C MET A 194 -7.23 9.29 -14.48
N LYS A 195 -6.29 9.06 -15.40
CA LYS A 195 -5.55 10.10 -16.09
C LYS A 195 -6.33 10.59 -17.32
N SER A 196 -6.03 11.80 -17.79
CA SER A 196 -6.65 12.41 -18.99
C SER A 196 -6.45 11.58 -20.26
N SER A 197 -5.46 10.72 -20.31
CA SER A 197 -5.13 9.80 -21.41
C SER A 197 -5.92 8.48 -21.38
N ARG A 198 -7.05 8.39 -20.69
CA ARG A 198 -7.80 7.13 -20.46
C ARG A 198 -6.95 5.99 -19.91
N ARG A 199 -6.01 6.31 -19.05
CA ARG A 199 -5.21 5.33 -18.28
C ARG A 199 -5.65 5.32 -16.84
N LEU A 200 -6.01 4.13 -16.35
CA LEU A 200 -6.29 3.90 -14.94
C LEU A 200 -4.96 3.65 -14.23
N SER A 201 -4.64 4.50 -13.27
CA SER A 201 -3.42 4.37 -12.47
C SER A 201 -3.77 3.91 -11.08
N VAL A 202 -3.05 2.90 -10.59
CA VAL A 202 -3.12 2.42 -9.22
C VAL A 202 -2.02 3.10 -8.42
N TYR A 203 -2.41 3.78 -7.35
CA TYR A 203 -1.49 4.47 -6.45
C TYR A 203 -1.45 3.80 -5.08
N ARG A 204 -0.28 3.81 -4.47
CA ARG A 204 -0.09 3.63 -3.03
C ARG A 204 0.56 4.88 -2.44
N PRO A 205 0.63 5.02 -1.11
CA PRO A 205 1.38 6.11 -0.49
C PRO A 205 2.84 6.20 -0.95
N SER A 206 3.39 5.10 -1.49
CA SER A 206 4.74 5.01 -2.05
C SER A 206 4.87 5.46 -3.52
N GLY A 207 3.77 5.77 -4.20
CA GLY A 207 3.75 6.20 -5.61
C GLY A 207 2.83 5.37 -6.51
N VAL A 208 2.96 5.53 -7.82
CA VAL A 208 2.24 4.74 -8.82
C VAL A 208 2.78 3.31 -8.83
N ILE A 209 1.87 2.33 -8.77
CA ILE A 209 2.24 0.91 -8.83
C ILE A 209 2.08 0.36 -10.24
N THR A 210 0.96 0.71 -10.89
CA THR A 210 0.54 0.11 -12.15
C THR A 210 -0.30 1.11 -12.92
N GLU A 211 -0.15 1.12 -14.24
CA GLU A 211 -1.00 1.87 -15.16
C GLU A 211 -1.58 0.91 -16.19
N VAL A 212 -2.89 0.97 -16.37
CA VAL A 212 -3.63 0.11 -17.30
C VAL A 212 -4.39 1.01 -18.28
N PRO A 213 -4.29 0.79 -19.60
CA PRO A 213 -5.13 1.46 -20.56
C PRO A 213 -6.59 1.02 -20.33
N VAL A 214 -7.52 1.95 -20.49
CA VAL A 214 -8.97 1.71 -20.34
C VAL A 214 -9.64 2.05 -21.65
N GLU A 215 -10.30 1.06 -22.23
CA GLU A 215 -11.05 1.20 -23.46
C GLU A 215 -12.49 1.64 -23.19
N PRO A 216 -13.18 2.26 -24.19
CA PRO A 216 -14.62 2.46 -24.11
C PRO A 216 -15.34 1.11 -23.91
N GLY A 217 -16.27 1.04 -22.95
CA GLY A 217 -16.94 -0.21 -22.60
C GLY A 217 -16.28 -1.03 -21.49
N SER A 218 -15.06 -0.66 -21.05
CA SER A 218 -14.45 -1.28 -19.88
C SER A 218 -15.30 -1.08 -18.62
N SER A 219 -15.27 -2.03 -17.72
CA SER A 219 -16.09 -2.03 -16.50
C SER A 219 -15.29 -2.38 -15.25
N LEU A 220 -15.78 -1.92 -14.10
CA LEU A 220 -15.33 -2.36 -12.79
C LEU A 220 -16.31 -3.40 -12.25
N LEU A 221 -15.80 -4.59 -11.92
CA LEU A 221 -16.55 -5.63 -11.23
C LEU A 221 -16.15 -5.62 -9.76
N ARG A 222 -17.04 -5.14 -8.89
CA ARG A 222 -16.88 -5.31 -7.44
C ARG A 222 -17.41 -6.68 -7.04
N TYR A 223 -16.51 -7.56 -6.64
CA TYR A 223 -16.88 -8.91 -6.26
C TYR A 223 -16.89 -9.13 -4.74
N ARG A 224 -17.66 -10.14 -4.34
CA ARG A 224 -17.59 -10.78 -3.03
C ARG A 224 -17.60 -12.29 -3.22
N HIS A 225 -16.62 -12.97 -2.62
CA HIS A 225 -16.51 -14.42 -2.56
C HIS A 225 -16.20 -14.78 -1.10
N ASP A 226 -17.18 -15.37 -0.39
CA ASP A 226 -17.14 -15.59 1.06
C ASP A 226 -16.74 -14.31 1.84
N ASP A 227 -15.60 -14.36 2.54
CA ASP A 227 -15.01 -13.23 3.27
C ASP A 227 -14.11 -12.35 2.38
N LEU A 228 -13.79 -12.83 1.18
CA LEU A 228 -13.01 -12.08 0.20
C LEU A 228 -13.86 -11.02 -0.49
N CYS A 229 -13.25 -9.89 -0.72
CA CYS A 229 -13.84 -8.84 -1.54
C CYS A 229 -12.74 -8.09 -2.30
N GLY A 230 -13.12 -7.48 -3.40
CA GLY A 230 -12.19 -6.74 -4.24
C GLY A 230 -12.88 -6.13 -5.45
N VAL A 231 -12.04 -5.65 -6.36
CA VAL A 231 -12.47 -5.11 -7.65
C VAL A 231 -11.60 -5.68 -8.74
N PHE A 232 -12.24 -6.13 -9.83
CA PHE A 232 -11.58 -6.37 -11.10
C PHE A 232 -11.88 -5.21 -12.05
N LEU A 233 -10.89 -4.78 -12.82
CA LEU A 233 -11.09 -4.00 -14.02
C LEU A 233 -11.21 -5.00 -15.16
N LEU A 234 -12.30 -4.94 -15.90
CA LEU A 234 -12.58 -5.78 -17.05
C LEU A 234 -12.49 -4.94 -18.34
N ASP A 235 -12.01 -5.56 -19.41
CA ASP A 235 -12.09 -5.01 -20.76
C ASP A 235 -13.53 -5.08 -21.30
N PRO A 236 -13.83 -4.54 -22.50
CA PRO A 236 -15.16 -4.64 -23.10
C PRO A 236 -15.61 -6.08 -23.40
N ALA A 237 -14.68 -7.03 -23.53
CA ALA A 237 -14.95 -8.45 -23.73
C ALA A 237 -15.18 -9.22 -22.41
N GLY A 238 -15.02 -8.56 -21.26
CA GLY A 238 -15.16 -9.17 -19.93
C GLY A 238 -13.88 -9.80 -19.39
N ASN A 239 -12.75 -9.67 -20.06
CA ASN A 239 -11.50 -10.23 -19.57
C ASN A 239 -10.89 -9.34 -18.47
N PRO A 240 -10.31 -9.93 -17.41
CA PRO A 240 -9.74 -9.17 -16.33
C PRO A 240 -8.39 -8.54 -16.73
N LEU A 241 -8.32 -7.21 -16.68
CA LEU A 241 -7.10 -6.42 -16.90
C LEU A 241 -6.32 -6.20 -15.61
N LEU A 242 -7.04 -6.07 -14.48
CA LEU A 242 -6.44 -5.72 -13.19
C LEU A 242 -7.24 -6.32 -12.06
N HIS A 243 -6.56 -6.89 -11.05
CA HIS A 243 -7.17 -7.39 -9.82
C HIS A 243 -6.69 -6.61 -8.61
N LEU A 244 -7.63 -6.10 -7.81
CA LEU A 244 -7.40 -5.28 -6.62
C LEU A 244 -8.19 -5.84 -5.44
N PRO A 245 -7.60 -6.76 -4.65
CA PRO A 245 -8.27 -7.27 -3.46
C PRO A 245 -8.38 -6.20 -2.39
N GLY A 246 -9.48 -6.22 -1.63
CA GLY A 246 -9.74 -5.31 -0.51
C GLY A 246 -11.17 -4.80 -0.46
N ARG A 247 -11.48 -4.07 0.62
CA ARG A 247 -12.84 -3.54 0.84
C ARG A 247 -13.02 -2.20 0.11
N TRP A 248 -13.65 -2.23 -1.04
CA TRP A 248 -13.92 -1.06 -1.85
C TRP A 248 -15.30 -0.48 -1.53
N PRO A 249 -15.41 0.83 -1.17
CA PRO A 249 -16.69 1.46 -0.85
C PRO A 249 -17.59 1.53 -2.10
N PRO A 250 -18.80 0.95 -2.06
CA PRO A 250 -19.65 0.89 -3.26
C PRO A 250 -20.08 2.27 -3.76
N ALA A 251 -20.43 3.18 -2.85
CA ALA A 251 -20.83 4.54 -3.23
C ALA A 251 -19.70 5.35 -3.89
N SER A 252 -18.45 5.14 -3.47
CA SER A 252 -17.29 5.82 -4.09
C SER A 252 -16.95 5.21 -5.44
N LEU A 253 -17.11 3.88 -5.60
CA LEU A 253 -16.97 3.21 -6.88
C LEU A 253 -18.01 3.73 -7.89
N HIS A 254 -19.28 3.84 -7.48
CA HIS A 254 -20.34 4.33 -8.34
C HIS A 254 -20.06 5.75 -8.85
N ARG A 255 -19.72 6.69 -7.96
CA ARG A 255 -19.33 8.06 -8.36
C ARG A 255 -18.12 8.08 -9.28
N PHE A 256 -17.15 7.20 -9.04
CA PHE A 256 -15.95 7.11 -9.88
C PHE A 256 -16.29 6.61 -11.29
N THR A 257 -17.08 5.53 -11.39
CA THR A 257 -17.46 4.94 -12.68
C THR A 257 -18.37 5.87 -13.49
N GLU A 258 -19.36 6.52 -12.87
CA GLU A 258 -20.19 7.53 -13.52
C GLU A 258 -19.34 8.68 -14.10
N ARG A 259 -18.40 9.21 -13.29
CA ARG A 259 -17.57 10.31 -13.72
C ARG A 259 -16.69 9.97 -14.93
N HIS A 260 -16.23 8.73 -15.00
CA HIS A 260 -15.25 8.31 -16.03
C HIS A 260 -15.86 7.47 -17.16
N GLY A 261 -17.17 7.29 -17.17
CA GLY A 261 -17.88 6.53 -18.20
C GLY A 261 -17.52 5.04 -18.21
N LEU A 262 -17.27 4.46 -17.01
CA LEU A 262 -17.01 3.03 -16.84
C LEU A 262 -18.28 2.29 -16.46
N GLY A 263 -18.42 1.04 -16.92
CA GLY A 263 -19.44 0.14 -16.39
C GLY A 263 -19.15 -0.20 -14.91
N LEU A 264 -20.19 -0.49 -14.12
CA LEU A 264 -20.08 -1.00 -12.77
C LEU A 264 -20.98 -2.19 -12.57
N ALA A 265 -20.38 -3.33 -12.25
CA ALA A 265 -21.09 -4.53 -11.81
C ALA A 265 -20.74 -4.83 -10.33
N MET A 266 -21.73 -5.26 -9.56
CA MET A 266 -21.55 -5.63 -8.15
C MET A 266 -22.32 -6.91 -7.86
N HIS A 267 -21.61 -8.03 -7.70
CA HIS A 267 -22.27 -9.29 -7.37
C HIS A 267 -21.36 -10.24 -6.57
N ARG A 268 -21.97 -11.30 -6.07
CA ARG A 268 -21.24 -12.42 -5.51
C ARG A 268 -20.79 -13.31 -6.65
N ILE A 269 -19.54 -13.75 -6.61
CA ILE A 269 -18.95 -14.67 -7.58
C ILE A 269 -18.75 -16.04 -6.95
N SER A 270 -18.84 -17.07 -7.77
CA SER A 270 -18.51 -18.44 -7.36
C SER A 270 -16.98 -18.63 -7.23
N ARG A 271 -16.56 -19.75 -6.62
CA ARG A 271 -15.13 -20.12 -6.58
C ARG A 271 -14.55 -20.31 -7.99
N GLU A 272 -15.28 -20.94 -8.88
CA GLU A 272 -14.85 -21.20 -10.25
C GLU A 272 -14.66 -19.90 -11.03
N GLU A 273 -15.62 -18.98 -10.91
CA GLU A 273 -15.55 -17.65 -11.52
C GLU A 273 -14.37 -16.84 -10.96
N TYR A 274 -14.14 -16.90 -9.63
CA TYR A 274 -13.00 -16.25 -9.00
C TYR A 274 -11.67 -16.80 -9.52
N LEU A 275 -11.52 -18.13 -9.61
CA LEU A 275 -10.33 -18.76 -10.15
C LEU A 275 -10.08 -18.35 -11.61
N THR A 276 -11.12 -18.37 -12.43
CA THR A 276 -11.04 -17.95 -13.84
C THR A 276 -10.56 -16.50 -13.95
N LEU A 277 -11.15 -15.58 -13.20
CA LEU A 277 -10.77 -14.17 -13.23
C LEU A 277 -9.34 -13.92 -12.70
N THR A 278 -8.91 -14.63 -11.66
CA THR A 278 -7.56 -14.45 -11.10
C THR A 278 -6.48 -15.06 -11.99
N THR A 279 -6.76 -16.19 -12.64
CA THR A 279 -5.82 -16.86 -13.54
C THR A 279 -5.56 -16.05 -14.81
N HIS A 280 -6.59 -15.43 -15.38
CA HIS A 280 -6.50 -14.65 -16.61
C HIS A 280 -6.09 -13.19 -16.38
N SER A 281 -6.05 -12.70 -15.16
CA SER A 281 -5.65 -11.32 -14.86
C SER A 281 -4.17 -11.07 -15.16
N PRO A 282 -3.79 -10.26 -16.15
CA PRO A 282 -2.38 -9.99 -16.48
C PRO A 282 -1.68 -9.17 -15.43
N GLN A 283 -2.43 -8.34 -14.71
CA GLN A 283 -1.91 -7.44 -13.68
C GLN A 283 -2.70 -7.63 -12.38
N ALA A 284 -2.01 -7.66 -11.28
CA ALA A 284 -2.62 -7.72 -9.97
C ALA A 284 -1.82 -6.89 -8.96
N CYS A 285 -2.52 -6.32 -8.00
CA CYS A 285 -1.91 -5.54 -6.92
C CYS A 285 -2.26 -6.20 -5.57
N PRO A 286 -1.30 -6.90 -4.95
CA PRO A 286 -1.49 -7.61 -3.68
C PRO A 286 -1.66 -6.67 -2.48
#